data_b897e10a4c3edad5fc365ec35b060741
#
_entry.id   b897e10a4c3edad5fc365ec35b060741
#
_cell.length_a   1.000
_cell.length_b   1.000
_cell.length_c   1.000
_cell.angle_alpha   90.00
_cell.angle_beta   90.00
_cell.angle_gamma   90.00
#
_symmetry.space_group_name_H-M   'P 1'
#
loop_
_entity.id
_entity.type
_entity.pdbx_description
1 polymer ?
#
loop_
_entity_poly.entity_id
_entity_poly.type
_entity_poly.pdbx_seq_one_letter_code
_entity_poly.pdbx_strand_id
1 'polypeptide(L)'
;PLEAYAKQNGVKFFNIPKNVGGRFSVLSAIGLVPLMLCGYDAAALLEGARACKRRFLEDGDDTLLQKAYHYATHKNAKINVIFSYGDRFLEFNDWYVQLWAESLGKKKGYKRYGLTPVGLIGSRDQHSFLQLIMDGVKDKTVTFIKVVAADVNTAIPSISLNGLEGCDFVNGLNLGELINAQCGATMHALVQEGISVDVIELERLDEASAGFLIYYFELLTSATGIMLGINTYDQPGVEVGKRILKTMLTAGK
;
A
#
# COMPACT_ATOMS: atom_id res chain seq x y z
N PRO A 1 -15.51 -0.10 -26.51
CA PRO A 1 -16.54 -1.16 -26.64
C PRO A 1 -17.63 -1.03 -25.58
N LEU A 2 -17.27 -0.92 -24.26
CA LEU A 2 -18.26 -0.84 -23.17
C LEU A 2 -19.11 0.42 -23.24
N GLU A 3 -18.54 1.58 -23.56
CA GLU A 3 -19.30 2.82 -23.73
C GLU A 3 -20.32 2.71 -24.89
N ALA A 4 -19.91 2.11 -26.02
CA ALA A 4 -20.81 1.89 -27.13
C ALA A 4 -21.96 0.96 -26.74
N TYR A 5 -21.66 -0.13 -26.04
CA TYR A 5 -22.67 -1.06 -25.51
C TYR A 5 -23.64 -0.35 -24.55
N ALA A 6 -23.12 0.44 -23.63
CA ALA A 6 -23.93 1.18 -22.66
C ALA A 6 -24.89 2.15 -23.36
N LYS A 7 -24.41 2.91 -24.35
CA LYS A 7 -25.23 3.83 -25.15
C LYS A 7 -26.34 3.09 -25.93
N GLN A 8 -25.99 1.95 -26.55
CA GLN A 8 -26.96 1.15 -27.32
C GLN A 8 -28.06 0.54 -26.45
N ASN A 9 -27.75 0.22 -25.20
CA ASN A 9 -28.66 -0.47 -24.28
C ASN A 9 -29.26 0.44 -23.19
N GLY A 10 -29.07 1.76 -23.27
CA GLY A 10 -29.59 2.70 -22.27
C GLY A 10 -29.00 2.53 -20.87
N VAL A 11 -27.81 1.92 -20.75
CA VAL A 11 -27.13 1.71 -19.46
C VAL A 11 -26.38 2.97 -19.06
N LYS A 12 -26.61 3.42 -17.82
CA LYS A 12 -25.87 4.55 -17.26
C LYS A 12 -24.38 4.23 -17.15
N PHE A 13 -23.53 5.14 -17.58
CA PHE A 13 -22.09 4.98 -17.51
C PHE A 13 -21.42 6.29 -17.09
N PHE A 14 -20.20 6.15 -16.54
CA PHE A 14 -19.35 7.25 -16.12
C PHE A 14 -18.03 7.19 -16.86
N ASN A 15 -17.57 8.35 -17.33
CA ASN A 15 -16.29 8.45 -18.02
C ASN A 15 -15.14 8.60 -17.01
N ILE A 16 -14.01 8.01 -17.36
CA ILE A 16 -12.74 8.20 -16.67
C ILE A 16 -11.81 8.95 -17.63
N PRO A 17 -10.94 9.84 -17.12
CA PRO A 17 -9.92 10.46 -17.94
C PRO A 17 -9.04 9.42 -18.62
N LYS A 18 -8.81 9.55 -19.92
CA LYS A 18 -8.06 8.56 -20.72
C LYS A 18 -6.60 8.37 -20.28
N ASN A 19 -6.04 9.36 -19.60
CA ASN A 19 -4.68 9.36 -19.07
C ASN A 19 -4.57 8.78 -17.67
N VAL A 20 -5.67 8.34 -17.04
CA VAL A 20 -5.68 7.70 -15.73
C VAL A 20 -5.70 6.18 -15.92
N GLY A 21 -4.58 5.53 -15.57
CA GLY A 21 -4.47 4.07 -15.57
C GLY A 21 -5.21 3.43 -14.39
N GLY A 22 -5.56 2.12 -14.50
CA GLY A 22 -6.36 1.41 -13.50
C GLY A 22 -5.85 1.53 -12.07
N ARG A 23 -4.56 1.34 -11.83
CA ARG A 23 -3.93 1.41 -10.50
C ARG A 23 -3.92 2.81 -9.86
N PHE A 24 -4.16 3.87 -10.65
CA PHE A 24 -4.32 5.25 -10.21
C PHE A 24 -5.78 5.74 -10.23
N SER A 25 -6.75 4.83 -10.36
CA SER A 25 -8.13 5.23 -10.64
C SER A 25 -9.07 5.14 -9.45
N VAL A 26 -8.61 4.75 -8.26
CA VAL A 26 -9.45 4.61 -7.06
C VAL A 26 -10.18 5.92 -6.73
N LEU A 27 -9.50 7.06 -6.85
CA LEU A 27 -10.07 8.39 -6.61
C LEU A 27 -10.84 8.96 -7.82
N SER A 28 -11.18 8.12 -8.80
CA SER A 28 -12.02 8.45 -9.94
C SER A 28 -13.38 7.76 -9.86
N ALA A 29 -14.22 7.95 -10.89
CA ALA A 29 -15.53 7.31 -10.94
C ALA A 29 -15.49 5.77 -10.80
N ILE A 30 -14.37 5.11 -11.15
CA ILE A 30 -14.21 3.66 -10.97
C ILE A 30 -14.28 3.25 -9.49
N GLY A 31 -13.61 3.96 -8.60
CA GLY A 31 -13.64 3.66 -7.17
C GLY A 31 -14.82 4.35 -6.47
N LEU A 32 -15.06 5.64 -6.77
CA LEU A 32 -16.04 6.44 -6.03
C LEU A 32 -17.48 5.95 -6.21
N VAL A 33 -17.88 5.59 -7.45
CA VAL A 33 -19.27 5.16 -7.70
C VAL A 33 -19.62 3.87 -6.96
N PRO A 34 -18.86 2.77 -7.04
CA PRO A 34 -19.16 1.57 -6.28
C PRO A 34 -19.07 1.79 -4.75
N LEU A 35 -18.13 2.60 -4.25
CA LEU A 35 -18.05 2.92 -2.83
C LEU A 35 -19.30 3.64 -2.33
N MET A 36 -19.78 4.65 -3.07
CA MET A 36 -21.03 5.34 -2.76
C MET A 36 -22.24 4.40 -2.78
N LEU A 37 -22.31 3.47 -3.74
CA LEU A 37 -23.38 2.48 -3.80
C LEU A 37 -23.33 1.48 -2.63
N CYS A 38 -22.16 1.23 -2.06
CA CYS A 38 -21.98 0.43 -0.86
C CYS A 38 -22.18 1.22 0.45
N GLY A 39 -22.49 2.52 0.38
CA GLY A 39 -22.78 3.35 1.54
C GLY A 39 -21.57 4.02 2.19
N TYR A 40 -20.39 3.97 1.56
CA TYR A 40 -19.19 4.67 2.03
C TYR A 40 -19.24 6.16 1.70
N ASP A 41 -18.64 7.00 2.55
CA ASP A 41 -18.53 8.43 2.34
C ASP A 41 -17.38 8.79 1.35
N ALA A 42 -17.73 8.81 0.06
CA ALA A 42 -16.79 9.19 -0.99
C ALA A 42 -16.33 10.67 -0.87
N ALA A 43 -17.09 11.54 -0.24
CA ALA A 43 -16.69 12.93 -0.02
C ALA A 43 -15.57 13.01 1.03
N ALA A 44 -15.70 12.28 2.14
CA ALA A 44 -14.66 12.15 3.16
C ALA A 44 -13.38 11.55 2.58
N LEU A 45 -13.49 10.50 1.74
CA LEU A 45 -12.35 9.89 1.05
C LEU A 45 -11.61 10.90 0.17
N LEU A 46 -12.32 11.71 -0.62
CA LEU A 46 -11.72 12.75 -1.44
C LEU A 46 -11.11 13.88 -0.60
N GLU A 47 -11.70 14.21 0.56
CA GLU A 47 -11.13 15.22 1.45
C GLU A 47 -9.82 14.76 2.05
N GLY A 48 -9.70 13.49 2.44
CA GLY A 48 -8.43 12.90 2.85
C GLY A 48 -7.35 12.99 1.77
N ALA A 49 -7.71 12.68 0.52
CA ALA A 49 -6.80 12.82 -0.63
C ALA A 49 -6.37 14.30 -0.84
N ARG A 50 -7.31 15.26 -0.69
CA ARG A 50 -7.00 16.70 -0.75
C ARG A 50 -6.08 17.13 0.39
N ALA A 51 -6.28 16.62 1.59
CA ALA A 51 -5.41 16.90 2.73
C ALA A 51 -3.98 16.44 2.48
N CYS A 52 -3.80 15.25 1.92
CA CYS A 52 -2.50 14.75 1.49
C CYS A 52 -1.86 15.64 0.42
N LYS A 53 -2.63 15.99 -0.63
CA LYS A 53 -2.17 16.92 -1.68
C LYS A 53 -1.69 18.24 -1.08
N ARG A 54 -2.50 18.86 -0.24
CA ARG A 54 -2.17 20.14 0.40
C ARG A 54 -0.88 20.03 1.19
N ARG A 55 -0.76 19.03 2.07
CA ARG A 55 0.42 18.83 2.92
C ARG A 55 1.72 18.76 2.13
N PHE A 56 1.76 17.95 1.08
CA PHE A 56 3.01 17.66 0.36
C PHE A 56 3.25 18.54 -0.88
N LEU A 57 2.24 19.18 -1.44
CA LEU A 57 2.40 19.99 -2.65
C LEU A 57 2.16 21.49 -2.42
N GLU A 58 1.53 21.88 -1.30
CA GLU A 58 1.16 23.29 -1.05
C GLU A 58 1.79 23.81 0.24
N ASP A 59 1.80 23.03 1.33
CA ASP A 59 2.30 23.44 2.65
C ASP A 59 3.81 23.22 2.84
N GLY A 60 4.49 22.57 1.88
CA GLY A 60 5.94 22.42 1.87
C GLY A 60 6.50 21.30 2.76
N ASP A 61 5.68 20.32 3.18
CA ASP A 61 6.19 19.10 3.83
C ASP A 61 6.96 18.26 2.80
N ASP A 62 8.27 18.17 2.94
CA ASP A 62 9.16 17.48 2.01
C ASP A 62 9.43 16.01 2.39
N THR A 63 8.85 15.50 3.48
CA THR A 63 9.12 14.14 3.99
C THR A 63 8.80 13.06 2.95
N LEU A 64 7.74 13.23 2.15
CA LEU A 64 7.42 12.33 1.04
C LEU A 64 8.53 12.34 -0.03
N LEU A 65 9.06 13.51 -0.36
CA LEU A 65 10.15 13.64 -1.34
C LEU A 65 11.46 13.07 -0.81
N GLN A 66 11.75 13.23 0.48
CA GLN A 66 12.91 12.61 1.14
C GLN A 66 12.81 11.09 1.05
N LYS A 67 11.62 10.52 1.30
CA LYS A 67 11.35 9.09 1.17
C LYS A 67 11.49 8.61 -0.28
N ALA A 68 10.95 9.34 -1.24
CA ALA A 68 11.12 9.03 -2.67
C ALA A 68 12.60 9.07 -3.10
N TYR A 69 13.35 10.05 -2.61
CA TYR A 69 14.79 10.16 -2.84
C TYR A 69 15.55 8.96 -2.25
N HIS A 70 15.21 8.56 -1.02
CA HIS A 70 15.78 7.36 -0.41
C HIS A 70 15.58 6.14 -1.30
N TYR A 71 14.36 5.88 -1.77
CA TYR A 71 14.07 4.76 -2.67
C TYR A 71 14.79 4.83 -4.02
N ALA A 72 14.96 6.03 -4.56
CA ALA A 72 15.63 6.22 -5.84
C ALA A 72 17.15 6.06 -5.76
N THR A 73 17.75 6.29 -4.59
CA THR A 73 19.21 6.38 -4.42
C THR A 73 19.82 5.27 -3.56
N HIS A 74 19.04 4.62 -2.71
CA HIS A 74 19.52 3.57 -1.80
C HIS A 74 19.84 2.27 -2.55
N LYS A 75 21.07 2.13 -3.02
CA LYS A 75 21.50 1.07 -3.96
C LYS A 75 21.39 -0.35 -3.40
N ASN A 76 21.47 -0.50 -2.08
CA ASN A 76 21.43 -1.81 -1.44
C ASN A 76 20.00 -2.32 -1.22
N ALA A 77 19.02 -1.45 -1.08
CA ALA A 77 17.63 -1.84 -0.98
C ALA A 77 17.10 -2.32 -2.33
N LYS A 78 16.56 -3.52 -2.37
CA LYS A 78 15.96 -4.16 -3.55
C LYS A 78 14.49 -4.48 -3.33
N ILE A 79 14.09 -4.57 -2.09
CA ILE A 79 12.75 -4.96 -1.66
C ILE A 79 12.17 -3.85 -0.81
N ASN A 80 10.96 -3.41 -1.17
CA ASN A 80 10.20 -2.43 -0.41
C ASN A 80 9.03 -3.15 0.26
N VAL A 81 9.03 -3.19 1.57
CA VAL A 81 8.01 -3.85 2.38
C VAL A 81 7.09 -2.81 2.98
N ILE A 82 5.77 -2.98 2.84
CA ILE A 82 4.79 -2.37 3.74
C ILE A 82 4.31 -3.42 4.73
N PHE A 83 4.42 -3.12 6.02
CA PHE A 83 4.03 -3.99 7.10
C PHE A 83 2.90 -3.33 7.88
N SER A 84 1.68 -3.64 7.47
CA SER A 84 0.47 -3.01 8.00
C SER A 84 -0.08 -3.78 9.18
N TYR A 85 -0.31 -3.13 10.31
CA TYR A 85 -0.87 -3.76 11.51
C TYR A 85 -2.38 -3.58 11.55
N GLY A 86 -3.08 -4.62 11.11
CA GLY A 86 -4.52 -4.74 11.02
C GLY A 86 -4.98 -5.44 9.73
N ASP A 87 -5.88 -6.40 9.85
CA ASP A 87 -6.36 -7.22 8.72
C ASP A 87 -7.08 -6.39 7.64
N ARG A 88 -7.65 -5.24 8.02
CA ARG A 88 -8.32 -4.31 7.09
C ARG A 88 -7.39 -3.75 6.01
N PHE A 89 -6.07 -3.85 6.18
CA PHE A 89 -5.08 -3.39 5.19
C PHE A 89 -4.74 -4.45 4.13
N LEU A 90 -5.31 -5.65 4.18
CA LEU A 90 -4.94 -6.74 3.27
C LEU A 90 -5.07 -6.31 1.80
N GLU A 91 -6.27 -5.89 1.39
CA GLU A 91 -6.54 -5.45 0.01
C GLU A 91 -5.80 -4.14 -0.35
N PHE A 92 -5.56 -3.28 0.65
CA PHE A 92 -4.75 -2.09 0.46
C PHE A 92 -3.30 -2.45 0.13
N ASN A 93 -2.73 -3.44 0.82
CA ASN A 93 -1.38 -3.93 0.54
C ASN A 93 -1.29 -4.54 -0.87
N ASP A 94 -2.30 -5.29 -1.30
CA ASP A 94 -2.36 -5.87 -2.65
C ASP A 94 -2.45 -4.79 -3.73
N TRP A 95 -3.27 -3.75 -3.49
CA TRP A 95 -3.31 -2.59 -4.37
C TRP A 95 -1.96 -1.86 -4.43
N TYR A 96 -1.29 -1.65 -3.28
CA TYR A 96 0.03 -1.05 -3.23
C TYR A 96 1.06 -1.87 -4.03
N VAL A 97 1.05 -3.20 -3.90
CA VAL A 97 1.94 -4.08 -4.67
C VAL A 97 1.75 -3.86 -6.17
N GLN A 98 0.51 -3.79 -6.64
CA GLN A 98 0.23 -3.48 -8.05
C GLN A 98 0.70 -2.08 -8.42
N LEU A 99 0.33 -1.07 -7.63
CA LEU A 99 0.71 0.33 -7.87
C LEU A 99 2.22 0.47 -8.03
N TRP A 100 2.99 -0.07 -7.09
CA TRP A 100 4.44 0.05 -7.06
C TRP A 100 5.11 -0.76 -8.17
N ALA A 101 4.77 -2.03 -8.31
CA ALA A 101 5.39 -2.94 -9.26
C ALA A 101 5.17 -2.50 -10.71
N GLU A 102 3.93 -2.21 -11.11
CA GLU A 102 3.62 -1.80 -12.48
C GLU A 102 4.14 -0.40 -12.80
N SER A 103 4.26 0.49 -11.80
CA SER A 103 4.72 1.85 -12.03
C SER A 103 6.24 1.97 -12.10
N LEU A 104 6.98 1.23 -11.24
CA LEU A 104 8.42 1.36 -11.11
C LEU A 104 9.21 0.24 -11.79
N GLY A 105 8.57 -0.92 -12.07
CA GLY A 105 9.17 -2.01 -12.83
C GLY A 105 9.34 -1.65 -14.30
N LYS A 106 10.42 -0.95 -14.66
CA LYS A 106 10.65 -0.37 -16.00
C LYS A 106 11.98 -0.74 -16.60
N LYS A 107 12.00 -0.74 -17.94
CA LYS A 107 13.23 -0.82 -18.74
C LYS A 107 13.47 0.54 -19.41
N LYS A 108 14.66 1.09 -19.25
CA LYS A 108 15.13 2.30 -19.93
C LYS A 108 16.49 2.04 -20.57
N GLY A 109 16.51 1.89 -21.87
CA GLY A 109 17.69 1.40 -22.59
C GLY A 109 18.05 0.00 -22.14
N TYR A 110 19.29 -0.20 -21.70
CA TYR A 110 19.77 -1.48 -21.16
C TYR A 110 19.53 -1.63 -19.65
N LYS A 111 19.18 -0.56 -18.94
CA LYS A 111 18.93 -0.58 -17.48
C LYS A 111 17.50 -1.05 -17.17
N ARG A 112 17.39 -1.80 -16.08
CA ARG A 112 16.12 -2.20 -15.49
C ARG A 112 15.97 -1.52 -14.13
N TYR A 113 14.79 -1.05 -13.84
CA TYR A 113 14.41 -0.36 -12.61
C TYR A 113 13.31 -1.14 -11.92
N GLY A 114 13.16 -0.89 -10.66
CA GLY A 114 12.13 -1.44 -9.80
C GLY A 114 12.69 -1.92 -8.47
N LEU A 115 11.91 -1.71 -7.43
CA LEU A 115 12.08 -2.32 -6.13
C LEU A 115 10.93 -3.32 -5.99
N THR A 116 11.21 -4.53 -5.54
CA THR A 116 10.18 -5.55 -5.36
C THR A 116 9.26 -5.14 -4.21
N PRO A 117 7.98 -4.87 -4.44
CA PRO A 117 7.06 -4.56 -3.36
C PRO A 117 6.61 -5.85 -2.66
N VAL A 118 6.47 -5.78 -1.33
CA VAL A 118 5.91 -6.86 -0.51
C VAL A 118 4.91 -6.25 0.46
N GLY A 119 3.70 -6.79 0.50
CA GLY A 119 2.69 -6.42 1.48
C GLY A 119 2.61 -7.48 2.60
N LEU A 120 2.74 -7.07 3.85
CA LEU A 120 2.67 -7.92 5.02
C LEU A 120 1.60 -7.41 5.99
N ILE A 121 0.96 -8.32 6.70
CA ILE A 121 -0.02 -8.03 7.76
C ILE A 121 0.54 -8.41 9.13
N GLY A 122 0.71 -7.46 10.00
CA GLY A 122 1.01 -7.68 11.41
C GLY A 122 -0.28 -7.99 12.21
N SER A 123 -0.21 -8.91 13.16
CA SER A 123 0.97 -9.66 13.62
C SER A 123 1.21 -10.98 12.83
N ARG A 124 0.29 -11.38 11.95
CA ARG A 124 0.34 -12.65 11.19
C ARG A 124 1.72 -12.90 10.56
N ASP A 125 2.25 -11.94 9.84
CA ASP A 125 3.46 -12.12 9.03
C ASP A 125 4.76 -11.90 9.82
N GLN A 126 4.68 -11.64 11.12
CA GLN A 126 5.81 -11.83 12.04
C GLN A 126 6.22 -13.32 12.09
N HIS A 127 5.26 -14.23 11.89
CA HIS A 127 5.49 -15.68 11.89
C HIS A 127 5.77 -16.26 10.49
N SER A 128 6.03 -15.41 9.50
CA SER A 128 6.36 -15.84 8.13
C SER A 128 7.60 -15.12 7.58
N PHE A 129 7.52 -13.85 7.35
CA PHE A 129 8.51 -13.08 6.61
C PHE A 129 9.54 -12.36 7.51
N LEU A 130 9.22 -12.11 8.79
CA LEU A 130 10.06 -11.33 9.70
C LEU A 130 11.45 -11.95 9.86
N GLN A 131 11.58 -13.27 9.94
CA GLN A 131 12.86 -13.98 10.03
C GLN A 131 13.79 -13.60 8.86
N LEU A 132 13.24 -13.52 7.63
CA LEU A 132 14.01 -13.13 6.46
C LEU A 132 14.45 -11.64 6.50
N ILE A 133 13.67 -10.79 7.15
CA ILE A 133 14.08 -9.38 7.34
C ILE A 133 15.20 -9.29 8.39
N MET A 134 15.06 -10.01 9.50
CA MET A 134 15.99 -9.97 10.63
C MET A 134 17.35 -10.58 10.30
N ASP A 135 17.38 -11.83 9.86
CA ASP A 135 18.63 -12.59 9.71
C ASP A 135 19.04 -12.79 8.24
N GLY A 136 18.16 -12.49 7.30
CA GLY A 136 18.47 -12.62 5.88
C GLY A 136 19.29 -11.46 5.30
N VAL A 137 19.35 -11.41 3.97
CA VAL A 137 20.04 -10.34 3.25
C VAL A 137 19.44 -8.98 3.61
N LYS A 138 20.28 -8.02 4.01
CA LYS A 138 19.89 -6.66 4.40
C LYS A 138 19.64 -5.78 3.16
N ASP A 139 18.68 -6.16 2.35
CA ASP A 139 18.32 -5.53 1.08
C ASP A 139 16.88 -4.96 1.08
N LYS A 140 16.30 -4.80 2.27
CA LYS A 140 14.91 -4.39 2.45
C LYS A 140 14.80 -3.03 3.13
N THR A 141 13.76 -2.28 2.74
CA THR A 141 13.21 -1.14 3.49
C THR A 141 11.84 -1.53 3.99
N VAL A 142 11.46 -1.10 5.19
CA VAL A 142 10.18 -1.47 5.80
C VAL A 142 9.42 -0.23 6.22
N THR A 143 8.23 -0.04 5.66
CA THR A 143 7.26 0.97 6.12
C THR A 143 6.20 0.30 6.96
N PHE A 144 6.11 0.66 8.22
CA PHE A 144 5.01 0.23 9.08
C PHE A 144 3.79 1.13 8.87
N ILE A 145 2.59 0.52 8.88
CA ILE A 145 1.32 1.26 8.92
C ILE A 145 0.56 0.75 10.15
N LYS A 146 0.18 1.66 11.05
CA LYS A 146 -0.59 1.32 12.25
C LYS A 146 -1.73 2.31 12.51
N VAL A 147 -2.76 1.85 13.20
CA VAL A 147 -3.89 2.66 13.68
C VAL A 147 -3.73 2.85 15.19
N VAL A 148 -3.62 4.10 15.63
CA VAL A 148 -3.39 4.42 17.04
C VAL A 148 -4.63 4.16 17.88
N ALA A 149 -5.78 4.68 17.45
CA ALA A 149 -7.07 4.42 18.09
C ALA A 149 -7.69 3.18 17.44
N ALA A 150 -7.45 2.01 18.03
CA ALA A 150 -8.08 0.77 17.55
C ALA A 150 -9.59 0.80 17.86
N ASP A 151 -10.41 0.55 16.85
CA ASP A 151 -11.87 0.49 17.00
C ASP A 151 -12.35 -0.72 17.85
N VAL A 152 -11.44 -1.60 18.22
CA VAL A 152 -11.73 -2.83 18.96
C VAL A 152 -11.44 -2.61 20.43
N ASN A 153 -12.48 -2.33 21.21
CA ASN A 153 -12.39 -2.15 22.66
C ASN A 153 -12.66 -3.49 23.40
N THR A 154 -11.96 -4.54 22.98
CA THR A 154 -12.06 -5.86 23.62
C THR A 154 -10.88 -6.05 24.56
N ALA A 155 -11.15 -6.14 25.86
CA ALA A 155 -10.14 -6.41 26.85
C ALA A 155 -9.79 -7.91 26.89
N ILE A 156 -8.51 -8.20 27.07
CA ILE A 156 -8.00 -9.54 27.34
C ILE A 156 -8.37 -9.88 28.78
N PRO A 157 -9.04 -11.03 29.04
CA PRO A 157 -9.39 -11.43 30.40
C PRO A 157 -8.16 -11.58 31.29
N SER A 158 -8.26 -11.12 32.55
CA SER A 158 -7.21 -11.35 33.56
C SER A 158 -7.29 -12.79 34.09
N ILE A 159 -6.64 -13.70 33.42
CA ILE A 159 -6.62 -15.13 33.71
C ILE A 159 -5.16 -15.58 33.78
N SER A 160 -4.80 -16.26 34.87
CA SER A 160 -3.53 -16.97 34.98
C SER A 160 -3.78 -18.48 34.84
N LEU A 161 -3.10 -19.12 33.91
CA LEU A 161 -3.24 -20.55 33.63
C LEU A 161 -1.95 -21.25 34.08
N ASN A 162 -2.11 -22.34 34.84
CA ASN A 162 -0.98 -23.12 35.36
C ASN A 162 -0.11 -23.61 34.21
N GLY A 163 1.19 -23.29 34.24
CA GLY A 163 2.17 -23.59 33.20
C GLY A 163 2.19 -22.60 32.04
N LEU A 164 1.36 -21.54 32.04
CA LEU A 164 1.30 -20.48 31.03
C LEU A 164 1.44 -19.08 31.66
N GLU A 165 1.92 -18.98 32.88
CA GLU A 165 2.07 -17.72 33.64
C GLU A 165 2.94 -16.70 32.88
N GLY A 166 3.83 -17.17 32.01
CA GLY A 166 4.61 -16.33 31.11
C GLY A 166 3.79 -15.50 30.14
N CYS A 167 2.49 -15.80 29.96
CA CYS A 167 1.56 -15.03 29.14
C CYS A 167 0.78 -13.96 29.91
N ASP A 168 0.91 -13.92 31.27
CA ASP A 168 0.10 -13.04 32.13
C ASP A 168 0.37 -11.55 31.92
N PHE A 169 1.48 -11.20 31.25
CA PHE A 169 1.83 -9.81 30.93
C PHE A 169 0.84 -9.13 29.98
N VAL A 170 -0.01 -9.88 29.25
CA VAL A 170 -1.05 -9.31 28.37
C VAL A 170 -2.40 -9.14 29.07
N ASN A 171 -2.54 -9.64 30.31
CA ASN A 171 -3.81 -9.60 31.05
C ASN A 171 -4.30 -8.16 31.26
N GLY A 172 -5.56 -7.92 30.94
CA GLY A 172 -6.20 -6.62 31.09
C GLY A 172 -5.86 -5.60 30.01
N LEU A 173 -4.95 -5.91 29.08
CA LEU A 173 -4.71 -5.06 27.91
C LEU A 173 -5.92 -5.10 26.98
N ASN A 174 -6.11 -4.02 26.24
CA ASN A 174 -7.00 -4.01 25.07
C ASN A 174 -6.30 -4.69 23.89
N LEU A 175 -7.03 -5.42 23.04
CA LEU A 175 -6.45 -6.07 21.84
C LEU A 175 -5.78 -5.05 20.91
N GLY A 176 -6.33 -3.84 20.79
CA GLY A 176 -5.70 -2.77 20.00
C GLY A 176 -4.37 -2.32 20.60
N GLU A 177 -4.27 -2.22 21.91
CA GLU A 177 -3.01 -1.91 22.62
C GLU A 177 -1.97 -2.99 22.37
N LEU A 178 -2.37 -4.27 22.45
CA LEU A 178 -1.48 -5.40 22.16
C LEU A 178 -0.94 -5.36 20.72
N ILE A 179 -1.80 -5.13 19.73
CA ILE A 179 -1.39 -5.03 18.33
C ILE A 179 -0.42 -3.85 18.11
N ASN A 180 -0.70 -2.70 18.72
CA ASN A 180 0.20 -1.55 18.66
C ASN A 180 1.53 -1.78 19.37
N ALA A 181 1.53 -2.49 20.48
CA ALA A 181 2.76 -2.89 21.18
C ALA A 181 3.59 -3.86 20.35
N GLN A 182 2.97 -4.85 19.70
CA GLN A 182 3.65 -5.77 18.80
C GLN A 182 4.26 -5.03 17.59
N CYS A 183 3.54 -4.06 17.03
CA CYS A 183 4.05 -3.19 15.96
C CYS A 183 5.32 -2.45 16.43
N GLY A 184 5.23 -1.79 17.58
CA GLY A 184 6.35 -1.04 18.15
C GLY A 184 7.55 -1.92 18.46
N ALA A 185 7.35 -3.08 19.06
CA ALA A 185 8.42 -4.04 19.36
C ALA A 185 9.13 -4.53 18.09
N THR A 186 8.36 -4.89 17.05
CA THR A 186 8.92 -5.34 15.77
C THR A 186 9.71 -4.21 15.10
N MET A 187 9.15 -3.00 15.07
CA MET A 187 9.83 -1.84 14.50
C MET A 187 11.18 -1.57 15.21
N HIS A 188 11.21 -1.59 16.55
CA HIS A 188 12.45 -1.39 17.31
C HIS A 188 13.48 -2.49 17.02
N ALA A 189 13.06 -3.75 16.93
CA ALA A 189 13.95 -4.86 16.59
C ALA A 189 14.60 -4.66 15.23
N LEU A 190 13.83 -4.25 14.20
CA LEU A 190 14.37 -3.99 12.87
C LEU A 190 15.35 -2.82 12.84
N VAL A 191 15.06 -1.75 13.61
CA VAL A 191 15.99 -0.61 13.75
C VAL A 191 17.30 -1.04 14.40
N GLN A 192 17.27 -1.87 15.45
CA GLN A 192 18.47 -2.41 16.08
C GLN A 192 19.32 -3.27 15.13
N GLU A 193 18.67 -3.95 14.18
CA GLU A 193 19.33 -4.71 13.13
C GLU A 193 19.82 -3.85 11.95
N GLY A 194 19.68 -2.52 12.02
CA GLY A 194 20.14 -1.59 10.98
C GLY A 194 19.30 -1.59 9.71
N ILE A 195 18.06 -2.10 9.78
CA ILE A 195 17.11 -2.03 8.67
C ILE A 195 16.58 -0.60 8.56
N SER A 196 16.44 -0.11 7.33
CA SER A 196 15.78 1.17 7.06
C SER A 196 14.27 1.04 7.31
N VAL A 197 13.79 1.74 8.34
CA VAL A 197 12.41 1.67 8.82
C VAL A 197 11.80 3.06 8.86
N ASP A 198 10.54 3.16 8.50
CA ASP A 198 9.67 4.31 8.77
C ASP A 198 8.26 3.85 9.16
N VAL A 199 7.47 4.78 9.69
CA VAL A 199 6.11 4.48 10.16
C VAL A 199 5.11 5.52 9.66
N ILE A 200 3.94 5.05 9.25
CA ILE A 200 2.75 5.85 8.99
C ILE A 200 1.76 5.54 10.11
N GLU A 201 1.48 6.54 10.93
CA GLU A 201 0.52 6.44 12.03
C GLU A 201 -0.80 7.08 11.58
N LEU A 202 -1.87 6.32 11.64
CA LEU A 202 -3.22 6.80 11.45
C LEU A 202 -3.89 6.92 12.81
N GLU A 203 -4.53 8.04 13.08
CA GLU A 203 -5.32 8.17 14.31
C GLU A 203 -6.43 7.12 14.34
N ARG A 204 -7.14 6.97 13.22
CA ARG A 204 -8.18 5.96 12.98
C ARG A 204 -8.20 5.55 11.50
N LEU A 205 -8.84 4.43 11.20
CA LEU A 205 -9.05 3.97 9.84
C LEU A 205 -10.49 4.26 9.41
N ASP A 206 -10.66 5.38 8.72
CA ASP A 206 -11.90 5.85 8.13
C ASP A 206 -11.68 6.24 6.66
N GLU A 207 -12.73 6.71 5.97
CA GLU A 207 -12.66 7.09 4.56
C GLU A 207 -11.65 8.21 4.33
N ALA A 208 -11.53 9.18 5.25
CA ALA A 208 -10.58 10.27 5.10
C ALA A 208 -9.14 9.78 5.20
N SER A 209 -8.81 8.95 6.19
CA SER A 209 -7.48 8.35 6.31
C SER A 209 -7.15 7.41 5.16
N ALA A 210 -8.14 6.64 4.66
CA ALA A 210 -7.98 5.81 3.49
C ALA A 210 -7.68 6.64 2.23
N GLY A 211 -8.42 7.73 2.02
CA GLY A 211 -8.18 8.67 0.91
C GLY A 211 -6.81 9.32 0.97
N PHE A 212 -6.36 9.70 2.18
CA PHE A 212 -5.01 10.22 2.40
C PHE A 212 -3.95 9.20 2.01
N LEU A 213 -4.06 7.95 2.48
CA LEU A 213 -3.10 6.88 2.18
C LEU A 213 -3.05 6.55 0.68
N ILE A 214 -4.20 6.44 0.02
CA ILE A 214 -4.26 6.15 -1.43
C ILE A 214 -3.49 7.24 -2.18
N TYR A 215 -3.80 8.51 -1.96
CA TYR A 215 -3.13 9.59 -2.64
C TYR A 215 -1.65 9.70 -2.26
N TYR A 216 -1.29 9.46 -1.00
CA TYR A 216 0.08 9.43 -0.52
C TYR A 216 0.93 8.42 -1.31
N PHE A 217 0.47 7.18 -1.46
CA PHE A 217 1.24 6.16 -2.18
C PHE A 217 1.24 6.38 -3.70
N GLU A 218 0.17 6.94 -4.28
CA GLU A 218 0.17 7.37 -5.68
C GLU A 218 1.21 8.47 -5.93
N LEU A 219 1.28 9.46 -5.03
CA LEU A 219 2.22 10.57 -5.11
C LEU A 219 3.67 10.10 -4.86
N LEU A 220 3.90 9.27 -3.83
CA LEU A 220 5.21 8.68 -3.52
C LEU A 220 5.75 7.86 -4.70
N THR A 221 4.89 7.03 -5.30
CA THR A 221 5.25 6.21 -6.47
C THR A 221 5.61 7.11 -7.66
N SER A 222 4.83 8.14 -7.91
CA SER A 222 5.07 9.11 -8.99
C SER A 222 6.38 9.87 -8.77
N ALA A 223 6.62 10.38 -7.56
CA ALA A 223 7.84 11.09 -7.19
C ALA A 223 9.09 10.21 -7.34
N THR A 224 9.01 8.96 -6.87
CA THR A 224 10.10 7.98 -7.02
C THR A 224 10.41 7.73 -8.50
N GLY A 225 9.40 7.56 -9.33
CA GLY A 225 9.59 7.36 -10.76
C GLY A 225 10.18 8.57 -11.49
N ILE A 226 9.79 9.78 -11.10
CA ILE A 226 10.39 11.03 -11.60
C ILE A 226 11.89 11.07 -11.26
N MET A 227 12.26 10.77 -10.03
CA MET A 227 13.67 10.75 -9.59
C MET A 227 14.48 9.66 -10.30
N LEU A 228 13.87 8.53 -10.63
CA LEU A 228 14.48 7.48 -11.46
C LEU A 228 14.51 7.83 -12.96
N GLY A 229 13.79 8.87 -13.37
CA GLY A 229 13.66 9.30 -14.77
C GLY A 229 12.92 8.28 -15.63
N ILE A 230 11.91 7.60 -15.10
CA ILE A 230 11.08 6.60 -15.77
C ILE A 230 9.62 7.05 -15.86
N ASN A 231 8.87 6.49 -16.82
CA ASN A 231 7.43 6.72 -16.91
C ASN A 231 6.68 5.76 -15.97
N THR A 232 6.00 6.30 -14.95
CA THR A 232 5.23 5.52 -13.97
C THR A 232 3.83 5.15 -14.45
N TYR A 233 3.35 5.73 -15.54
CA TYR A 233 1.94 5.69 -15.93
C TYR A 233 1.63 4.70 -17.07
N ASP A 234 2.63 4.08 -17.67
CA ASP A 234 2.49 3.01 -18.64
C ASP A 234 2.87 1.63 -18.06
N GLN A 235 2.59 0.56 -18.81
CA GLN A 235 2.95 -0.81 -18.45
C GLN A 235 3.24 -1.68 -19.68
N PRO A 236 4.27 -1.35 -20.49
CA PRO A 236 4.52 -2.04 -21.76
C PRO A 236 4.82 -3.54 -21.60
N GLY A 237 5.34 -3.96 -20.44
CA GLY A 237 5.70 -5.35 -20.18
C GLY A 237 4.52 -6.32 -20.21
N VAL A 238 3.34 -5.90 -19.75
CA VAL A 238 2.15 -6.79 -19.67
C VAL A 238 1.45 -6.96 -21.04
N GLU A 239 1.72 -6.09 -22.01
CA GLU A 239 1.10 -6.15 -23.33
C GLU A 239 1.66 -7.31 -24.19
N VAL A 240 2.86 -7.79 -23.88
CA VAL A 240 3.49 -8.91 -24.61
C VAL A 240 2.65 -10.18 -24.46
N GLY A 241 2.26 -10.54 -23.24
CA GLY A 241 1.44 -11.72 -22.98
C GLY A 241 0.07 -11.65 -23.67
N LYS A 242 -0.58 -10.49 -23.66
CA LYS A 242 -1.87 -10.29 -24.34
C LYS A 242 -1.76 -10.51 -25.85
N ARG A 243 -0.68 -10.05 -26.49
CA ARG A 243 -0.44 -10.27 -27.92
C ARG A 243 -0.21 -11.74 -28.24
N ILE A 244 0.61 -12.43 -27.45
CA ILE A 244 0.86 -13.87 -27.59
C ILE A 244 -0.45 -14.65 -27.46
N LEU A 245 -1.24 -14.38 -26.41
CA LEU A 245 -2.53 -15.03 -26.20
C LEU A 245 -3.45 -14.85 -27.42
N LYS A 246 -3.55 -13.61 -27.93
CA LYS A 246 -4.35 -13.34 -29.13
C LYS A 246 -3.87 -14.16 -30.32
N THR A 247 -2.57 -14.21 -30.57
CA THR A 247 -1.98 -15.01 -31.67
C THR A 247 -2.29 -16.49 -31.50
N MET A 248 -2.10 -17.06 -30.32
CA MET A 248 -2.38 -18.47 -30.03
C MET A 248 -3.85 -18.83 -30.28
N LEU A 249 -4.79 -17.96 -29.89
CA LEU A 249 -6.23 -18.21 -30.04
C LEU A 249 -6.76 -17.93 -31.47
N THR A 250 -6.00 -17.22 -32.30
CA THR A 250 -6.40 -16.91 -33.68
C THR A 250 -5.68 -17.75 -34.74
N ALA A 251 -4.55 -18.40 -34.38
CA ALA A 251 -3.78 -19.25 -35.29
C ALA A 251 -4.48 -20.58 -35.67
N GLY A 252 -5.60 -20.92 -35.05
CA GLY A 252 -6.40 -22.14 -35.31
C GLY A 252 -7.78 -21.85 -35.94
N LYS A 253 -8.02 -20.61 -36.36
CA LYS A 253 -9.22 -20.16 -37.07
C LYS A 253 -8.82 -19.70 -38.47
#